data_dc25262db45ab7510a1ceab5f8e21d36
#
_entry.id   dc25262db45ab7510a1ceab5f8e21d36
#
_cell.length_a   1.000
_cell.length_b   1.000
_cell.length_c   1.000
_cell.angle_alpha   90.00
_cell.angle_beta   90.00
_cell.angle_gamma   90.00
#
_symmetry.space_group_name_H-M   'P 1'
#
loop_
_entity.id
_entity.type
_entity.pdbx_description
1 polymer ?
#
loop_
_entity_poly.entity_id
_entity_poly.type
_entity_poly.pdbx_seq_one_letter_code
_entity_poly.pdbx_strand_id
1 'polypeptide(L)'
;MEKLEILHKSSDLIRKSRRTLFLTSAGMSADSNIPTFRDKDGYWRNFPPFKEKNLEAQDLASPWAFRNELPHAWAFYEWRRRNAEENQPHEGYRIINKWLETQDGFIHTTNTDGMHLRSGCPADRILEVHGSM
;
A
#
# COMPACT_ATOMS: atom_id res chain seq x y z
N MET A 1 28.49 -4.29 -11.14
CA MET A 1 28.07 -2.88 -10.97
C MET A 1 27.91 -2.61 -9.47
N GLU A 2 28.66 -1.67 -8.93
CA GLU A 2 28.53 -1.36 -7.50
C GLU A 2 27.19 -0.70 -7.19
N LYS A 3 26.62 -0.95 -6.01
CA LYS A 3 25.31 -0.42 -5.57
C LYS A 3 25.20 1.10 -5.73
N LEU A 4 26.29 1.81 -5.48
CA LEU A 4 26.36 3.26 -5.59
C LEU A 4 26.25 3.73 -7.06
N GLU A 5 26.87 3.03 -7.99
CA GLU A 5 26.78 3.32 -9.43
C GLU A 5 25.36 3.15 -9.95
N ILE A 6 24.65 2.10 -9.51
CA ILE A 6 23.23 1.88 -9.83
C ILE A 6 22.38 3.03 -9.32
N LEU A 7 22.59 3.48 -8.08
CA LEU A 7 21.85 4.58 -7.49
C LEU A 7 22.07 5.90 -8.24
N HIS A 8 23.32 6.22 -8.60
CA HIS A 8 23.63 7.41 -9.40
C HIS A 8 22.97 7.37 -10.77
N LYS A 9 23.08 6.24 -11.47
CA LYS A 9 22.45 6.06 -12.78
C LYS A 9 20.93 6.18 -12.73
N SER A 10 20.30 5.59 -11.71
CA SER A 10 18.86 5.70 -11.48
C SER A 10 18.43 7.14 -11.19
N SER A 11 19.17 7.84 -10.32
CA SER A 11 18.93 9.25 -10.00
C SER A 11 19.01 10.13 -11.26
N ASP A 12 20.02 9.92 -12.10
CA ASP A 12 20.18 10.67 -13.34
C ASP A 12 19.05 10.42 -14.34
N LEU A 13 18.61 9.17 -14.47
CA LEU A 13 17.49 8.83 -15.34
C LEU A 13 16.20 9.53 -14.87
N ILE A 14 15.94 9.51 -13.57
CA ILE A 14 14.77 10.15 -13.00
C ILE A 14 14.82 11.68 -13.19
N ARG A 15 15.98 12.32 -12.94
CA ARG A 15 16.16 13.77 -13.12
C ARG A 15 15.98 14.22 -14.58
N LYS A 16 16.35 13.38 -15.54
CA LYS A 16 16.22 13.66 -16.97
C LYS A 16 14.84 13.33 -17.51
N SER A 17 14.01 12.61 -16.76
CA SER A 17 12.66 12.24 -17.20
C SER A 17 11.75 13.49 -17.26
N ARG A 18 10.92 13.55 -18.28
CA ARG A 18 9.87 14.59 -18.39
C ARG A 18 8.60 14.21 -17.63
N ARG A 19 8.39 12.92 -17.46
CA ARG A 19 7.22 12.34 -16.76
C ARG A 19 7.65 11.13 -15.95
N THR A 20 7.09 10.99 -14.77
CA THR A 20 7.39 9.85 -13.88
C THR A 20 6.10 9.15 -13.52
N LEU A 21 6.03 7.85 -13.72
CA LEU A 21 4.96 7.00 -13.21
C LEU A 21 5.48 6.20 -12.01
N PHE A 22 4.87 6.42 -10.85
CA PHE A 22 5.13 5.65 -9.64
C PHE A 22 4.15 4.48 -9.57
N LEU A 23 4.66 3.26 -9.65
CA LEU A 23 3.89 2.03 -9.44
C LEU A 23 4.13 1.56 -8.02
N THR A 24 3.11 1.60 -7.16
CA THR A 24 3.23 1.21 -5.76
C THR A 24 2.27 0.09 -5.39
N SER A 25 2.67 -0.68 -4.40
CA SER A 25 1.94 -1.84 -3.89
C SER A 25 2.18 -1.98 -2.39
N ALA A 26 1.73 -3.07 -1.78
CA ALA A 26 1.81 -3.34 -0.34
C ALA A 26 3.20 -3.12 0.29
N GLY A 27 4.28 -3.36 -0.45
CA GLY A 27 5.64 -3.09 0.00
C GLY A 27 5.91 -1.62 0.30
N MET A 28 5.23 -0.69 -0.38
CA MET A 28 5.32 0.75 -0.09
C MET A 28 4.79 1.08 1.31
N SER A 29 3.77 0.37 1.77
CA SER A 29 3.13 0.62 3.07
C SER A 29 3.75 -0.16 4.23
N ALA A 30 4.65 -1.11 3.95
CA ALA A 30 5.26 -1.96 4.97
C ALA A 30 6.01 -1.15 6.04
N ASP A 31 6.79 -0.15 5.63
CA ASP A 31 7.53 0.74 6.55
C ASP A 31 6.60 1.73 7.30
N SER A 32 5.33 1.76 6.96
CA SER A 32 4.26 2.45 7.73
C SER A 32 3.49 1.48 8.64
N ASN A 33 4.04 0.33 8.96
CA ASN A 33 3.43 -0.71 9.79
C ASN A 33 2.10 -1.26 9.24
N ILE A 34 1.88 -1.18 7.93
CA ILE A 34 0.74 -1.83 7.29
C ILE A 34 1.16 -3.23 6.85
N PRO A 35 0.58 -4.29 7.41
CA PRO A 35 0.93 -5.67 7.06
C PRO A 35 0.66 -5.96 5.59
N THR A 36 1.60 -6.63 4.94
CA THR A 36 1.40 -7.13 3.58
C THR A 36 0.60 -8.44 3.62
N PHE A 37 -0.18 -8.74 2.57
CA PHE A 37 -0.92 -10.02 2.46
C PHE A 37 -0.02 -11.25 2.41
N ARG A 38 1.27 -11.09 2.13
CA ARG A 38 2.26 -12.16 2.00
C ARG A 38 3.15 -12.34 3.22
N ASP A 39 2.90 -11.57 4.26
CA ASP A 39 3.63 -11.69 5.51
C ASP A 39 3.26 -13.01 6.18
N LYS A 40 4.12 -14.02 6.02
CA LYS A 40 3.90 -15.37 6.53
C LYS A 40 3.94 -15.45 8.07
N ASP A 41 4.62 -14.52 8.70
CA ASP A 41 4.74 -14.42 10.15
C ASP A 41 3.82 -13.32 10.71
N GLY A 42 3.06 -12.68 9.82
CA GLY A 42 2.29 -11.51 10.13
C GLY A 42 1.04 -11.76 10.94
N TYR A 43 0.49 -10.67 11.35
CA TYR A 43 -0.69 -10.50 12.17
C TYR A 43 -1.88 -11.40 11.76
N TRP A 44 -2.08 -11.66 10.47
CA TRP A 44 -3.19 -12.44 9.93
C TRP A 44 -3.23 -13.88 10.41
N ARG A 45 -2.07 -14.53 10.55
CA ARG A 45 -2.00 -15.90 11.06
C ARG A 45 -2.28 -16.01 12.54
N ASN A 46 -2.06 -14.93 13.28
CA ASN A 46 -2.19 -14.90 14.73
C ASN A 46 -3.49 -14.25 15.20
N PHE A 47 -4.32 -13.72 14.30
CA PHE A 47 -5.62 -13.19 14.66
C PHE A 47 -6.56 -14.35 15.02
N PRO A 48 -6.98 -14.48 16.30
CA PRO A 48 -7.63 -15.70 16.80
C PRO A 48 -8.82 -16.18 15.95
N PRO A 49 -9.78 -15.31 15.53
CA PRO A 49 -10.91 -15.76 14.74
C PRO A 49 -10.56 -16.43 13.42
N PHE A 50 -9.44 -16.02 12.80
CA PHE A 50 -9.02 -16.55 11.50
C PHE A 50 -8.21 -17.82 11.65
N LYS A 51 -7.38 -17.88 12.70
CA LYS A 51 -6.59 -19.07 13.03
C LYS A 51 -7.48 -20.26 13.36
N GLU A 52 -8.52 -20.06 14.17
CA GLU A 52 -9.45 -21.12 14.56
C GLU A 52 -10.22 -21.70 13.39
N LYS A 53 -10.56 -20.87 12.38
CA LYS A 53 -11.24 -21.28 11.16
C LYS A 53 -10.30 -21.66 10.01
N ASN A 54 -9.00 -21.58 10.19
CA ASN A 54 -7.99 -21.81 9.14
C ASN A 54 -8.24 -20.94 7.89
N LEU A 55 -8.67 -19.68 8.09
CA LEU A 55 -8.88 -18.69 7.03
C LEU A 55 -7.62 -17.84 6.86
N GLU A 56 -7.27 -17.58 5.60
CA GLU A 56 -6.20 -16.66 5.24
C GLU A 56 -6.74 -15.29 4.81
N ALA A 57 -5.85 -14.28 4.75
CA ALA A 57 -6.24 -12.93 4.33
C ALA A 57 -6.84 -12.90 2.92
N GLN A 58 -6.33 -13.76 2.01
CA GLN A 58 -6.87 -13.86 0.65
C GLN A 58 -8.28 -14.44 0.63
N ASP A 59 -8.60 -15.38 1.51
CA ASP A 59 -9.94 -15.96 1.62
C ASP A 59 -10.93 -14.88 2.04
N LEU A 60 -10.55 -14.07 3.03
CA LEU A 60 -11.38 -12.99 3.56
C LEU A 60 -11.52 -11.81 2.60
N ALA A 61 -10.52 -11.57 1.77
CA ALA A 61 -10.55 -10.54 0.74
C ALA A 61 -11.23 -11.01 -0.56
N SER A 62 -12.28 -11.83 -0.46
CA SER A 62 -12.93 -12.45 -1.61
C SER A 62 -14.45 -12.29 -1.57
N PRO A 63 -15.12 -12.34 -2.75
CA PRO A 63 -16.58 -12.40 -2.79
C PRO A 63 -17.18 -13.62 -2.08
N TRP A 64 -16.40 -14.69 -1.96
CA TRP A 64 -16.83 -15.88 -1.21
C TRP A 64 -17.01 -15.57 0.28
N ALA A 65 -16.07 -14.83 0.89
CA ALA A 65 -16.14 -14.47 2.30
C ALA A 65 -17.39 -13.61 2.61
N PHE A 66 -17.73 -12.68 1.74
CA PHE A 66 -18.96 -11.88 1.92
C PHE A 66 -20.25 -12.70 1.79
N ARG A 67 -20.22 -13.85 1.11
CA ARG A 67 -21.37 -14.75 1.00
C ARG A 67 -21.45 -15.80 2.11
N ASN A 68 -20.30 -16.27 2.59
CA ASN A 68 -20.22 -17.45 3.47
C ASN A 68 -19.68 -17.13 4.87
N GLU A 69 -18.88 -16.07 5.02
CA GLU A 69 -18.19 -15.70 6.26
C GLU A 69 -18.33 -14.19 6.54
N LEU A 70 -19.55 -13.66 6.33
CA LEU A 70 -19.82 -12.21 6.38
C LEU A 70 -19.28 -11.51 7.64
N PRO A 71 -19.46 -12.02 8.87
CA PRO A 71 -18.92 -11.37 10.06
C PRO A 71 -17.40 -11.30 10.05
N HIS A 72 -16.71 -12.33 9.56
CA HIS A 72 -15.26 -12.38 9.49
C HIS A 72 -14.70 -11.49 8.37
N ALA A 73 -15.40 -11.43 7.23
CA ALA A 73 -15.06 -10.49 6.16
C ALA A 73 -15.13 -9.04 6.64
N TRP A 74 -16.21 -8.66 7.33
CA TRP A 74 -16.33 -7.32 7.91
C TRP A 74 -15.30 -7.03 8.99
N ALA A 75 -15.04 -7.97 9.90
CA ALA A 75 -14.00 -7.81 10.92
C ALA A 75 -12.61 -7.61 10.31
N PHE A 76 -12.32 -8.35 9.23
CA PHE A 76 -11.07 -8.21 8.48
C PHE A 76 -10.90 -6.82 7.85
N TYR A 77 -11.93 -6.30 7.16
CA TYR A 77 -11.86 -4.99 6.53
C TYR A 77 -11.85 -3.86 7.56
N GLU A 78 -12.64 -3.96 8.63
CA GLU A 78 -12.65 -2.96 9.70
C GLU A 78 -11.29 -2.89 10.41
N TRP A 79 -10.66 -4.03 10.66
CA TRP A 79 -9.32 -4.03 11.23
C TRP A 79 -8.30 -3.37 10.29
N ARG A 80 -8.37 -3.67 9.00
CA ARG A 80 -7.48 -3.04 8.00
C ARG A 80 -7.65 -1.53 7.96
N ARG A 81 -8.90 -1.07 7.97
CA ARG A 81 -9.24 0.35 7.99
C ARG A 81 -8.66 1.04 9.23
N ARG A 82 -8.89 0.49 10.41
CA ARG A 82 -8.33 1.03 11.67
C ARG A 82 -6.81 1.03 11.65
N ASN A 83 -6.20 -0.05 11.25
CA ASN A 83 -4.74 -0.13 11.15
C ASN A 83 -4.18 0.94 10.21
N ALA A 84 -4.83 1.19 9.07
CA ALA A 84 -4.44 2.26 8.17
C ALA A 84 -4.59 3.65 8.82
N GLU A 85 -5.67 3.90 9.55
CA GLU A 85 -5.92 5.19 10.23
C GLU A 85 -4.93 5.46 11.37
N GLU A 86 -4.56 4.45 12.13
CA GLU A 86 -3.66 4.55 13.28
C GLU A 86 -2.19 4.77 12.88
N ASN A 87 -1.81 4.38 11.67
CA ASN A 87 -0.45 4.51 11.18
C ASN A 87 -0.27 5.72 10.26
N GLN A 88 0.95 6.26 10.22
CA GLN A 88 1.27 7.43 9.41
C GLN A 88 2.09 7.05 8.19
N PRO A 89 1.91 7.75 7.05
CA PRO A 89 2.77 7.58 5.89
C PRO A 89 4.23 7.86 6.24
N HIS A 90 5.14 6.95 5.90
CA HIS A 90 6.57 7.13 6.12
C HIS A 90 7.18 8.13 5.13
N GLU A 91 8.47 8.47 5.30
CA GLU A 91 9.15 9.50 4.53
C GLU A 91 9.18 9.24 3.01
N GLY A 92 9.13 7.98 2.57
CA GLY A 92 9.05 7.65 1.14
C GLY A 92 7.85 8.27 0.42
N TYR A 93 6.71 8.37 1.08
CA TYR A 93 5.52 9.04 0.54
C TYR A 93 5.76 10.55 0.34
N ARG A 94 6.43 11.20 1.29
CA ARG A 94 6.77 12.62 1.20
C ARG A 94 7.76 12.90 0.08
N ILE A 95 8.72 12.01 -0.13
CA ILE A 95 9.68 12.12 -1.25
C ILE A 95 8.95 12.07 -2.59
N ILE A 96 8.00 11.15 -2.76
CA ILE A 96 7.18 11.07 -3.98
C ILE A 96 6.39 12.37 -4.18
N ASN A 97 5.75 12.90 -3.13
CA ASN A 97 4.99 14.15 -3.22
C ASN A 97 5.85 15.34 -3.64
N LYS A 98 7.05 15.50 -3.05
CA LYS A 98 8.01 16.53 -3.47
C LYS A 98 8.38 16.41 -4.94
N TRP A 99 8.45 15.18 -5.42
CA TRP A 99 8.71 14.95 -6.85
C TRP A 99 7.56 15.44 -7.72
N LEU A 100 6.32 15.12 -7.34
CA LEU A 100 5.12 15.54 -8.05
C LEU A 100 4.90 17.06 -8.05
N GLU A 101 5.47 17.78 -7.09
CA GLU A 101 5.44 19.26 -7.07
C GLU A 101 6.33 19.89 -8.14
N THR A 102 7.43 19.23 -8.49
CA THR A 102 8.49 19.77 -9.37
C THR A 102 8.50 19.17 -10.76
N GLN A 103 7.87 18.03 -10.94
CA GLN A 103 7.86 17.29 -12.21
C GLN A 103 6.47 16.76 -12.54
N ASP A 104 6.20 16.61 -13.83
CA ASP A 104 5.00 15.91 -14.27
C ASP A 104 5.09 14.44 -13.88
N GLY A 105 4.12 13.98 -13.09
CA GLY A 105 4.13 12.62 -12.56
C GLY A 105 2.75 12.15 -12.14
N PHE A 106 2.62 10.84 -12.01
CA PHE A 106 1.38 10.18 -11.63
C PHE A 106 1.66 8.96 -10.78
N ILE A 107 0.78 8.66 -9.84
CA ILE A 107 0.85 7.47 -9.00
C ILE A 107 -0.23 6.48 -9.43
N HIS A 108 0.16 5.25 -9.71
CA HIS A 108 -0.74 4.11 -9.89
C HIS A 108 -0.48 3.14 -8.74
N THR A 109 -1.45 2.97 -7.85
CA THR A 109 -1.28 2.11 -6.68
C THR A 109 -2.32 1.00 -6.64
N THR A 110 -1.88 -0.18 -6.20
CA THR A 110 -2.77 -1.29 -5.84
C THR A 110 -3.16 -1.27 -4.36
N ASN A 111 -2.64 -0.31 -3.59
CA ASN A 111 -2.96 -0.15 -2.18
C ASN A 111 -4.33 0.49 -1.99
N THR A 112 -5.02 0.06 -0.93
CA THR A 112 -6.34 0.58 -0.52
C THR A 112 -6.29 1.33 0.80
N ASP A 113 -5.09 1.60 1.33
CA ASP A 113 -4.85 2.16 2.66
C ASP A 113 -4.92 3.70 2.72
N GLY A 114 -5.03 4.36 1.57
CA GLY A 114 -5.11 5.82 1.46
C GLY A 114 -3.83 6.57 1.87
N MET A 115 -2.70 5.88 2.08
CA MET A 115 -1.46 6.49 2.57
C MET A 115 -0.93 7.58 1.64
N HIS A 116 -1.02 7.42 0.33
CA HIS A 116 -0.61 8.45 -0.62
C HIS A 116 -1.41 9.74 -0.45
N LEU A 117 -2.74 9.65 -0.41
CA LEU A 117 -3.61 10.82 -0.22
C LEU A 117 -3.38 11.48 1.15
N ARG A 118 -3.27 10.67 2.20
CA ARG A 118 -3.00 11.15 3.56
C ARG A 118 -1.62 11.78 3.72
N SER A 119 -0.66 11.43 2.87
CA SER A 119 0.66 12.08 2.85
C SER A 119 0.67 13.42 2.12
N GLY A 120 -0.45 13.83 1.52
CA GLY A 120 -0.60 15.08 0.79
C GLY A 120 -0.49 14.95 -0.74
N CYS A 121 -0.58 13.74 -1.28
CA CYS A 121 -0.63 13.57 -2.74
C CYS A 121 -1.90 14.23 -3.30
N PRO A 122 -1.80 15.05 -4.37
CA PRO A 122 -2.97 15.59 -5.04
C PRO A 122 -3.85 14.48 -5.62
N ALA A 123 -5.17 14.58 -5.42
CA ALA A 123 -6.11 13.54 -5.82
C ALA A 123 -6.19 13.33 -7.35
N ASP A 124 -5.85 14.34 -8.12
CA ASP A 124 -5.78 14.28 -9.60
C ASP A 124 -4.47 13.66 -10.12
N ARG A 125 -3.55 13.31 -9.21
CA ARG A 125 -2.25 12.70 -9.52
C ARG A 125 -2.13 11.24 -9.09
N ILE A 126 -3.24 10.61 -8.69
CA ILE A 126 -3.24 9.22 -8.21
C ILE A 126 -4.42 8.44 -8.77
N LEU A 127 -4.18 7.16 -9.05
CA LEU A 127 -5.19 6.16 -9.32
C LEU A 127 -5.05 5.00 -8.32
N GLU A 128 -6.05 4.82 -7.48
CA GLU A 128 -6.21 3.68 -6.57
C GLU A 128 -7.04 2.61 -7.28
N VAL A 129 -6.37 1.67 -7.97
CA VAL A 129 -7.03 0.73 -8.90
C VAL A 129 -7.92 -0.30 -8.23
N HIS A 130 -7.76 -0.52 -6.93
CA HIS A 130 -8.60 -1.41 -6.13
C HIS A 130 -9.55 -0.65 -5.20
N GLY A 131 -9.70 0.66 -5.40
CA GLY A 131 -10.48 1.50 -4.51
C GLY A 131 -9.75 1.86 -3.22
N SER A 132 -10.47 2.42 -2.27
CA SER A 132 -9.98 2.87 -0.97
C SER A 132 -10.84 2.30 0.16
N MET A 133 -10.25 2.09 1.34
CA MET A 133 -10.94 1.65 2.56
C MET A 133 -11.36 2.84 3.41
#